data_8429b677735640d46d90737f417497c6
#
_entry.id   8429b677735640d46d90737f417497c6
#
_cell.length_a   1.000
_cell.length_b   1.000
_cell.length_c   1.000
_cell.angle_alpha   90.00
_cell.angle_beta   90.00
_cell.angle_gamma   90.00
#
_symmetry.space_group_name_H-M   'P 1'
#
loop_
_entity.id
_entity.type
_entity.pdbx_description
1 polymer ?
#
loop_
_entity_poly.entity_id
_entity_poly.type
_entity_poly.pdbx_seq_one_letter_code
_entity_poly.pdbx_strand_id
1 'polypeptide(L)'
;MKLRFIGADHEVTGSCHLIEACGKNILVDCGMEQGPDYYENAEIPVALGEIEFVLLTHAHIDHSGNLPAIYAKGFRGPVYATDATSHLCDIMLRDSAHIQMFEAEWRNRKGRRQGKPEFVPAYTMEDAMGVIRNFVGCPYNKMITPAEGISARFIDAGHLLGSASIELTIREEDTEKKIVFSGDIGNTCQPLIKDPEYLHHADYIVMESTYGDRSHGEKPDYVKLLSEIIQETFDRGGNLVIPSFAVGRTQEMLYFIRQIKADGLVYGHDGFKVYVDSPLANEATTIFSEHQYDCFDEEAMELIQKGINPISFPGLKISVTSDDSKSINYDEEPKVIISASGMCDAGRIKHHLKHNLWNEKNTILFVGYQAVGTLGRALIEGAADVKLFGEPVHVAAHICQMPGISGHADVNGLLDWAKAFEEKPQKVFVTHGDDTVTEIFAKRLTDELGYDTMAPFSGTVYDLADNVCLYEAKGVKIQKASASPKATRAARAFEKLLALGYRLITVIRKNEGTPNKDLERFSRDVQSLCDKWDRTDM
;
A
#
# COMPACT_ATOMS: atom_id res chain seq x y z
N MET A 1 -25.51 -13.82 -6.44
CA MET A 1 -24.40 -12.83 -6.25
C MET A 1 -23.74 -13.09 -4.91
N LYS A 2 -22.43 -13.33 -4.84
CA LYS A 2 -21.74 -13.59 -3.55
C LYS A 2 -20.57 -12.67 -3.38
N LEU A 3 -20.38 -12.19 -2.15
CA LEU A 3 -19.18 -11.46 -1.69
C LEU A 3 -18.40 -12.35 -0.73
N ARG A 4 -17.09 -12.46 -0.95
CA ARG A 4 -16.17 -13.16 -0.06
C ARG A 4 -15.08 -12.21 0.40
N PHE A 5 -14.80 -12.25 1.68
CA PHE A 5 -13.73 -11.52 2.33
C PHE A 5 -12.46 -12.39 2.33
N ILE A 6 -11.36 -11.86 1.79
CA ILE A 6 -10.11 -12.62 1.59
C ILE A 6 -8.97 -12.03 2.43
N GLY A 7 -8.94 -10.71 2.62
CA GLY A 7 -7.89 -10.06 3.38
C GLY A 7 -8.22 -8.63 3.79
N ALA A 8 -7.41 -8.06 4.68
CA ALA A 8 -7.66 -6.86 5.46
C ALA A 8 -8.91 -6.97 6.36
N ASP A 9 -9.20 -8.16 6.82
CA ASP A 9 -10.33 -8.48 7.67
C ASP A 9 -9.84 -8.63 9.12
N HIS A 10 -10.13 -7.67 10.00
CA HIS A 10 -9.52 -7.47 11.32
C HIS A 10 -8.01 -7.17 11.28
N GLU A 11 -7.52 -6.72 10.14
CA GLU A 11 -6.14 -6.28 9.88
C GLU A 11 -6.14 -5.07 8.94
N VAL A 12 -5.07 -4.25 8.99
CA VAL A 12 -4.99 -3.01 8.20
C VAL A 12 -4.45 -3.26 6.79
N THR A 13 -3.82 -4.40 6.50
CA THR A 13 -3.15 -4.64 5.22
C THR A 13 -3.65 -5.88 4.50
N GLY A 14 -3.45 -5.93 3.18
CA GLY A 14 -3.80 -7.09 2.37
C GLY A 14 -5.23 -7.06 1.80
N SER A 15 -5.81 -5.87 1.57
CA SER A 15 -7.18 -5.70 1.06
C SER A 15 -7.44 -6.55 -0.19
N CYS A 16 -8.44 -7.44 -0.09
CA CYS A 16 -8.84 -8.30 -1.20
C CYS A 16 -10.25 -8.85 -0.98
N HIS A 17 -11.14 -8.60 -1.91
CA HIS A 17 -12.51 -9.09 -1.88
C HIS A 17 -12.85 -9.78 -3.20
N LEU A 18 -13.51 -10.95 -3.12
CA LEU A 18 -13.95 -11.70 -4.30
C LEU A 18 -15.47 -11.59 -4.45
N ILE A 19 -15.92 -11.19 -5.63
CA ILE A 19 -17.33 -11.17 -6.04
C ILE A 19 -17.55 -12.25 -7.08
N GLU A 20 -18.54 -13.11 -6.82
CA GLU A 20 -19.04 -14.11 -7.75
C GLU A 20 -20.41 -13.67 -8.24
N ALA A 21 -20.51 -13.15 -9.46
CA ALA A 21 -21.75 -12.64 -10.04
C ALA A 21 -21.76 -12.73 -11.57
N CYS A 22 -22.94 -12.86 -12.17
CA CYS A 22 -23.12 -12.98 -13.63
C CYS A 22 -22.23 -14.08 -14.24
N GLY A 23 -21.95 -15.15 -13.50
CA GLY A 23 -21.06 -16.22 -13.92
C GLY A 23 -19.58 -15.83 -14.01
N LYS A 24 -19.19 -14.73 -13.38
CA LYS A 24 -17.83 -14.16 -13.37
C LYS A 24 -17.26 -14.12 -11.94
N ASN A 25 -15.93 -14.21 -11.86
CA ASN A 25 -15.15 -13.98 -10.64
C ASN A 25 -14.43 -12.65 -10.78
N ILE A 26 -14.66 -11.75 -9.83
CA ILE A 26 -14.15 -10.37 -9.86
C ILE A 26 -13.43 -10.11 -8.55
N LEU A 27 -12.24 -9.53 -8.61
CA LEU A 27 -11.59 -9.02 -7.42
C LEU A 27 -11.81 -7.51 -7.28
N VAL A 28 -12.01 -7.07 -6.04
CA VAL A 28 -11.85 -5.68 -5.64
C VAL A 28 -10.63 -5.65 -4.74
N ASP A 29 -9.60 -4.95 -5.19
CA ASP A 29 -8.24 -4.96 -4.66
C ASP A 29 -7.57 -6.35 -4.70
N CYS A 30 -6.26 -6.35 -4.58
CA CYS A 30 -5.43 -7.55 -4.48
C CYS A 30 -4.13 -7.17 -3.75
N GLY A 31 -4.29 -6.87 -2.47
CA GLY A 31 -3.27 -6.29 -1.62
C GLY A 31 -2.27 -7.31 -1.08
N MET A 32 -1.10 -6.79 -0.71
CA MET A 32 -0.07 -7.55 -0.02
C MET A 32 -0.13 -7.26 1.48
N GLU A 33 -0.09 -8.30 2.27
CA GLU A 33 0.08 -8.20 3.71
C GLU A 33 1.43 -7.58 4.07
N GLN A 34 1.42 -6.65 5.02
CA GLN A 34 2.61 -5.95 5.48
C GLN A 34 2.65 -5.92 7.02
N GLY A 35 3.76 -6.33 7.58
CA GLY A 35 3.93 -6.35 9.03
C GLY A 35 3.67 -7.73 9.65
N PRO A 36 3.39 -7.79 10.95
CA PRO A 36 3.05 -9.05 11.61
C PRO A 36 1.56 -9.34 11.44
N ASP A 37 1.22 -10.35 10.67
CA ASP A 37 -0.13 -10.85 10.56
C ASP A 37 -0.59 -11.46 11.90
N TYR A 38 -1.81 -11.17 12.29
CA TYR A 38 -2.43 -11.70 13.51
C TYR A 38 -3.35 -12.88 13.21
N TYR A 39 -3.96 -12.88 12.02
CA TYR A 39 -4.90 -13.91 11.57
C TYR A 39 -4.42 -14.56 10.27
N GLU A 40 -4.83 -15.82 10.06
CA GLU A 40 -4.63 -16.51 8.79
C GLU A 40 -5.66 -16.00 7.78
N ASN A 41 -5.20 -15.52 6.63
CA ASN A 41 -6.06 -15.10 5.53
C ASN A 41 -6.44 -16.28 4.65
N ALA A 42 -7.67 -16.26 4.13
CA ALA A 42 -8.18 -17.28 3.22
C ALA A 42 -7.49 -17.19 1.85
N GLU A 43 -7.26 -18.32 1.22
CA GLU A 43 -6.86 -18.33 -0.18
C GLU A 43 -8.05 -17.95 -1.09
N ILE A 44 -7.75 -17.35 -2.23
CA ILE A 44 -8.76 -17.10 -3.27
C ILE A 44 -9.29 -18.46 -3.75
N PRO A 45 -10.60 -18.77 -3.57
CA PRO A 45 -11.12 -20.12 -3.73
C PRO A 45 -11.39 -20.53 -5.18
N VAL A 46 -10.91 -19.76 -6.14
CA VAL A 46 -11.05 -20.01 -7.58
C VAL A 46 -9.69 -20.06 -8.26
N ALA A 47 -9.59 -20.73 -9.38
CA ALA A 47 -8.36 -20.70 -10.17
C ALA A 47 -8.07 -19.27 -10.62
N LEU A 48 -6.84 -18.78 -10.43
CA LEU A 48 -6.51 -17.38 -10.69
C LEU A 48 -6.66 -16.98 -12.17
N GLY A 49 -6.60 -17.94 -13.08
CA GLY A 49 -6.92 -17.73 -14.49
C GLY A 49 -8.42 -17.58 -14.80
N GLU A 50 -9.30 -17.87 -13.83
CA GLU A 50 -10.75 -17.71 -13.94
C GLU A 50 -11.24 -16.36 -13.40
N ILE A 51 -10.33 -15.53 -12.88
CA ILE A 51 -10.65 -14.15 -12.51
C ILE A 51 -10.80 -13.34 -13.79
N GLU A 52 -12.00 -12.80 -14.00
CA GLU A 52 -12.34 -12.03 -15.20
C GLU A 52 -11.62 -10.70 -15.24
N PHE A 53 -11.67 -9.94 -14.15
CA PHE A 53 -10.99 -8.65 -13.99
C PHE A 53 -10.80 -8.29 -12.51
N VAL A 54 -9.97 -7.26 -12.29
CA VAL A 54 -9.77 -6.62 -10.98
C VAL A 54 -10.25 -5.18 -11.06
N LEU A 55 -10.95 -4.71 -10.04
CA LEU A 55 -11.23 -3.29 -9.78
C LEU A 55 -10.29 -2.86 -8.65
N LEU A 56 -9.46 -1.86 -8.89
CA LEU A 56 -8.46 -1.42 -7.94
C LEU A 56 -8.78 -0.03 -7.40
N THR A 57 -8.89 0.11 -6.08
CA THR A 57 -9.23 1.36 -5.40
C THR A 57 -8.10 2.37 -5.49
N HIS A 58 -6.88 1.98 -5.16
CA HIS A 58 -5.71 2.85 -5.21
C HIS A 58 -4.39 2.07 -5.24
N ALA A 59 -3.27 2.80 -5.34
CA ALA A 59 -1.98 2.21 -5.67
C ALA A 59 -1.16 1.66 -4.49
N HIS A 60 -1.57 1.87 -3.23
CA HIS A 60 -0.81 1.35 -2.09
C HIS A 60 -0.61 -0.17 -2.19
N ILE A 61 0.52 -0.65 -1.69
CA ILE A 61 0.93 -2.06 -1.82
C ILE A 61 -0.01 -3.02 -1.08
N ASP A 62 -0.64 -2.59 -0.02
CA ASP A 62 -1.66 -3.34 0.72
C ASP A 62 -3.01 -3.42 -0.01
N HIS A 63 -3.17 -2.75 -1.16
CA HIS A 63 -4.31 -2.87 -2.09
C HIS A 63 -3.91 -3.43 -3.45
N SER A 64 -2.67 -3.24 -3.91
CA SER A 64 -2.22 -3.60 -5.27
C SER A 64 -1.11 -4.65 -5.31
N GLY A 65 -0.41 -4.87 -4.20
CA GLY A 65 0.90 -5.52 -4.16
C GLY A 65 0.92 -7.00 -4.56
N ASN A 66 -0.21 -7.70 -4.53
CA ASN A 66 -0.33 -9.08 -4.97
C ASN A 66 -0.80 -9.24 -6.43
N LEU A 67 -1.08 -8.15 -7.14
CA LEU A 67 -1.41 -8.22 -8.57
C LEU A 67 -0.35 -8.96 -9.40
N PRO A 68 0.97 -8.72 -9.23
CA PRO A 68 1.98 -9.51 -9.92
C PRO A 68 2.00 -10.98 -9.51
N ALA A 69 1.65 -11.30 -8.26
CA ALA A 69 1.63 -12.67 -7.77
C ALA A 69 0.49 -13.49 -8.40
N ILE A 70 -0.71 -12.90 -8.54
CA ILE A 70 -1.81 -13.57 -9.25
C ILE A 70 -1.53 -13.66 -10.76
N TYR A 71 -0.85 -12.66 -11.35
CA TYR A 71 -0.39 -12.74 -12.74
C TYR A 71 0.59 -13.89 -12.95
N ALA A 72 1.57 -14.04 -12.06
CA ALA A 72 2.51 -15.17 -12.08
C ALA A 72 1.81 -16.53 -12.07
N LYS A 73 0.64 -16.61 -11.44
CA LYS A 73 -0.15 -17.84 -11.26
C LYS A 73 -1.29 -17.99 -12.28
N GLY A 74 -1.37 -17.14 -13.29
CA GLY A 74 -2.27 -17.34 -14.43
C GLY A 74 -3.32 -16.27 -14.70
N PHE A 75 -3.51 -15.28 -13.83
CA PHE A 75 -4.40 -14.15 -14.12
C PHE A 75 -3.93 -13.39 -15.37
N ARG A 76 -4.87 -13.06 -16.26
CA ARG A 76 -4.60 -12.32 -17.51
C ARG A 76 -5.67 -11.27 -17.82
N GLY A 77 -6.68 -11.13 -16.96
CA GLY A 77 -7.74 -10.16 -17.12
C GLY A 77 -7.25 -8.71 -17.00
N PRO A 78 -8.09 -7.74 -17.37
CA PRO A 78 -7.80 -6.33 -17.15
C PRO A 78 -7.83 -5.95 -15.65
N VAL A 79 -7.06 -4.92 -15.30
CA VAL A 79 -7.10 -4.25 -14.00
C VAL A 79 -7.62 -2.84 -14.26
N TYR A 80 -8.86 -2.57 -13.85
CA TYR A 80 -9.48 -1.26 -13.96
C TYR A 80 -9.13 -0.41 -12.74
N ALA A 81 -8.61 0.78 -12.97
CA ALA A 81 -8.26 1.76 -11.96
C ALA A 81 -8.34 3.16 -12.55
N THR A 82 -8.24 4.21 -11.75
CA THR A 82 -8.05 5.55 -12.31
C THR A 82 -6.72 5.65 -13.06
N ASP A 83 -6.60 6.59 -14.00
CA ASP A 83 -5.36 6.78 -14.76
C ASP A 83 -4.17 7.06 -13.82
N ALA A 84 -4.37 7.90 -12.81
CA ALA A 84 -3.33 8.23 -11.84
C ALA A 84 -2.92 7.01 -10.98
N THR A 85 -3.88 6.22 -10.51
CA THR A 85 -3.61 4.93 -9.82
C THR A 85 -2.83 3.97 -10.70
N SER A 86 -3.19 3.86 -11.98
CA SER A 86 -2.48 2.99 -12.94
C SER A 86 -1.01 3.39 -13.11
N HIS A 87 -0.73 4.69 -13.23
CA HIS A 87 0.63 5.21 -13.35
C HIS A 87 1.43 5.04 -12.04
N LEU A 88 0.80 5.26 -10.87
CA LEU A 88 1.45 4.99 -9.59
C LEU A 88 1.74 3.50 -9.40
N CYS A 89 0.82 2.61 -9.80
CA CYS A 89 1.05 1.16 -9.76
C CYS A 89 2.24 0.73 -10.62
N ASP A 90 2.46 1.38 -11.78
CA ASP A 90 3.62 1.07 -12.62
C ASP A 90 4.92 1.21 -11.82
N ILE A 91 5.11 2.33 -11.14
CA ILE A 91 6.35 2.56 -10.37
C ILE A 91 6.39 1.73 -9.08
N MET A 92 5.28 1.59 -8.37
CA MET A 92 5.23 0.92 -7.07
C MET A 92 5.38 -0.60 -7.19
N LEU A 93 4.74 -1.23 -8.18
CA LEU A 93 4.86 -2.68 -8.40
C LEU A 93 6.25 -3.07 -8.92
N ARG A 94 6.90 -2.21 -9.74
CA ARG A 94 8.30 -2.41 -10.14
C ARG A 94 9.26 -2.29 -8.95
N ASP A 95 9.06 -1.30 -8.08
CA ASP A 95 9.88 -1.13 -6.88
C ASP A 95 9.69 -2.31 -5.93
N SER A 96 8.47 -2.74 -5.69
CA SER A 96 8.16 -3.92 -4.85
C SER A 96 8.80 -5.20 -5.41
N ALA A 97 8.72 -5.44 -6.73
CA ALA A 97 9.37 -6.58 -7.36
C ALA A 97 10.91 -6.53 -7.19
N HIS A 98 11.49 -5.33 -7.36
CA HIS A 98 12.93 -5.13 -7.15
C HIS A 98 13.35 -5.45 -5.71
N ILE A 99 12.60 -4.95 -4.73
CA ILE A 99 12.86 -5.21 -3.29
C ILE A 99 12.79 -6.70 -2.99
N GLN A 100 11.75 -7.41 -3.44
CA GLN A 100 11.57 -8.84 -3.20
C GLN A 100 12.67 -9.68 -3.86
N MET A 101 13.04 -9.36 -5.10
CA MET A 101 14.13 -10.05 -5.80
C MET A 101 15.48 -9.83 -5.11
N PHE A 102 15.77 -8.59 -4.70
CA PHE A 102 16.99 -8.26 -3.95
C PHE A 102 17.05 -8.98 -2.60
N GLU A 103 15.93 -9.03 -1.88
CA GLU A 103 15.84 -9.75 -0.62
C GLU A 103 16.02 -11.26 -0.82
N ALA A 104 15.42 -11.84 -1.86
CA ALA A 104 15.61 -13.23 -2.22
C ALA A 104 17.07 -13.55 -2.51
N GLU A 105 17.77 -12.73 -3.31
CA GLU A 105 19.19 -12.89 -3.58
C GLU A 105 20.03 -12.81 -2.30
N TRP A 106 19.74 -11.85 -1.43
CA TRP A 106 20.47 -11.68 -0.17
C TRP A 106 20.28 -12.88 0.76
N ARG A 107 19.02 -13.35 0.93
CA ARG A 107 18.67 -14.55 1.70
C ARG A 107 19.36 -15.78 1.12
N ASN A 108 19.39 -15.93 -0.19
CA ASN A 108 20.00 -17.06 -0.89
C ASN A 108 21.53 -17.05 -0.74
N ARG A 109 22.19 -15.89 -0.87
CA ARG A 109 23.65 -15.77 -0.58
C ARG A 109 23.99 -16.22 0.84
N LYS A 110 23.19 -15.83 1.82
CA LYS A 110 23.38 -16.22 3.22
C LYS A 110 23.00 -17.67 3.45
N GLY A 111 21.91 -18.15 2.83
CA GLY A 111 21.39 -19.52 2.96
C GLY A 111 22.31 -20.57 2.34
N ARG A 112 22.94 -20.31 1.19
CA ARG A 112 23.89 -21.23 0.53
C ARG A 112 25.04 -21.63 1.45
N ARG A 113 25.54 -20.72 2.28
CA ARG A 113 26.59 -21.02 3.28
C ARG A 113 26.11 -21.91 4.43
N GLN A 114 24.79 -22.02 4.60
CA GLN A 114 24.14 -22.78 5.67
C GLN A 114 23.40 -24.04 5.16
N GLY A 115 23.51 -24.35 3.86
CA GLY A 115 22.80 -25.47 3.23
C GLY A 115 21.27 -25.33 3.24
N LYS A 116 20.72 -24.10 3.33
CA LYS A 116 19.28 -23.84 3.31
C LYS A 116 18.73 -23.93 1.88
N PRO A 117 17.46 -24.32 1.70
CA PRO A 117 16.78 -24.27 0.41
C PRO A 117 16.76 -22.84 -0.14
N GLU A 118 16.69 -22.74 -1.45
CA GLU A 118 16.61 -21.45 -2.14
C GLU A 118 15.27 -20.77 -1.84
N PHE A 119 15.34 -19.50 -1.44
CA PHE A 119 14.16 -18.65 -1.24
C PHE A 119 13.73 -18.09 -2.60
N VAL A 120 12.47 -18.26 -2.96
CA VAL A 120 11.89 -17.75 -4.21
C VAL A 120 11.02 -16.54 -3.86
N PRO A 121 11.17 -15.40 -4.56
CA PRO A 121 10.28 -14.26 -4.35
C PRO A 121 8.86 -14.60 -4.75
N ALA A 122 7.86 -13.93 -4.19
CA ALA A 122 6.45 -14.17 -4.51
C ALA A 122 6.16 -13.91 -6.00
N TYR A 123 6.86 -12.96 -6.59
CA TYR A 123 6.85 -12.64 -8.01
C TYR A 123 8.16 -11.96 -8.46
N THR A 124 8.32 -11.84 -9.75
CA THR A 124 9.50 -11.26 -10.40
C THR A 124 9.17 -9.92 -11.06
N MET A 125 10.20 -9.21 -11.53
CA MET A 125 10.02 -8.01 -12.35
C MET A 125 9.23 -8.29 -13.63
N GLU A 126 9.40 -9.48 -14.22
CA GLU A 126 8.65 -9.89 -15.43
C GLU A 126 7.15 -10.02 -15.13
N ASP A 127 6.79 -10.57 -13.97
CA ASP A 127 5.40 -10.70 -13.53
C ASP A 127 4.78 -9.32 -13.26
N ALA A 128 5.53 -8.40 -12.62
CA ALA A 128 5.08 -7.03 -12.40
C ALA A 128 4.86 -6.29 -13.73
N MET A 129 5.83 -6.34 -14.65
CA MET A 129 5.68 -5.76 -15.99
C MET A 129 4.57 -6.43 -16.80
N GLY A 130 4.29 -7.70 -16.52
CA GLY A 130 3.19 -8.44 -17.13
C GLY A 130 1.83 -7.87 -16.76
N VAL A 131 1.54 -7.72 -15.45
CA VAL A 131 0.26 -7.21 -14.98
C VAL A 131 0.09 -5.72 -15.27
N ILE A 132 1.16 -4.92 -15.23
CA ILE A 132 1.11 -3.49 -15.57
C ILE A 132 0.53 -3.25 -16.96
N ARG A 133 0.82 -4.11 -17.92
CA ARG A 133 0.24 -4.02 -19.29
C ARG A 133 -1.27 -4.31 -19.35
N ASN A 134 -1.84 -4.87 -18.29
CA ASN A 134 -3.27 -5.18 -18.22
C ASN A 134 -4.09 -4.04 -17.58
N PHE A 135 -3.45 -2.96 -17.13
CA PHE A 135 -4.18 -1.83 -16.56
C PHE A 135 -5.00 -1.10 -17.63
N VAL A 136 -6.21 -0.74 -17.23
CA VAL A 136 -7.16 0.05 -18.01
C VAL A 136 -7.55 1.27 -17.20
N GLY A 137 -7.09 2.45 -17.65
CA GLY A 137 -7.37 3.71 -16.98
C GLY A 137 -8.84 4.12 -17.11
N CYS A 138 -9.42 4.55 -16.02
CA CYS A 138 -10.81 4.97 -15.91
C CYS A 138 -10.90 6.40 -15.37
N PRO A 139 -11.61 7.32 -16.02
CA PRO A 139 -11.82 8.64 -15.47
C PRO A 139 -12.80 8.58 -14.29
N TYR A 140 -12.61 9.49 -13.33
CA TYR A 140 -13.55 9.67 -12.23
C TYR A 140 -14.98 9.95 -12.71
N ASN A 141 -15.95 9.50 -11.93
CA ASN A 141 -17.38 9.74 -12.11
C ASN A 141 -17.98 9.21 -13.43
N LYS A 142 -17.21 8.46 -14.22
CA LYS A 142 -17.69 7.85 -15.46
C LYS A 142 -18.03 6.38 -15.25
N MET A 143 -19.25 5.99 -15.63
CA MET A 143 -19.66 4.59 -15.62
C MET A 143 -18.91 3.80 -16.67
N ILE A 144 -18.34 2.67 -16.29
CA ILE A 144 -17.77 1.64 -17.17
C ILE A 144 -18.61 0.35 -17.07
N THR A 145 -18.56 -0.48 -18.07
CA THR A 145 -19.24 -1.79 -18.09
C THR A 145 -18.21 -2.87 -18.43
N PRO A 146 -17.45 -3.36 -17.41
CA PRO A 146 -16.41 -4.36 -17.64
C PRO A 146 -16.92 -5.69 -18.16
N ALA A 147 -18.15 -6.07 -17.82
CA ALA A 147 -18.82 -7.28 -18.29
C ALA A 147 -20.34 -7.07 -18.36
N GLU A 148 -21.04 -7.96 -19.06
CA GLU A 148 -22.51 -7.95 -19.12
C GLU A 148 -23.10 -8.11 -17.72
N GLY A 149 -24.06 -7.25 -17.37
CA GLY A 149 -24.70 -7.21 -16.06
C GLY A 149 -23.84 -6.56 -14.96
N ILE A 150 -22.64 -6.09 -15.26
CA ILE A 150 -21.72 -5.51 -14.27
C ILE A 150 -21.26 -4.14 -14.74
N SER A 151 -21.51 -3.10 -13.95
CA SER A 151 -21.02 -1.75 -14.20
C SER A 151 -20.36 -1.17 -12.96
N ALA A 152 -19.34 -0.33 -13.15
CA ALA A 152 -18.58 0.26 -12.07
C ALA A 152 -18.30 1.74 -12.34
N ARG A 153 -18.13 2.51 -11.26
CA ARG A 153 -17.75 3.91 -11.29
C ARG A 153 -16.74 4.18 -10.18
N PHE A 154 -15.69 4.93 -10.51
CA PHE A 154 -14.65 5.36 -9.60
C PHE A 154 -14.96 6.76 -9.11
N ILE A 155 -15.04 6.94 -7.79
CA ILE A 155 -15.36 8.19 -7.11
C ILE A 155 -14.14 8.62 -6.29
N ASP A 156 -13.74 9.88 -6.34
CA ASP A 156 -12.52 10.33 -5.65
C ASP A 156 -12.61 10.06 -4.14
N ALA A 157 -11.68 9.27 -3.63
CA ALA A 157 -11.61 8.93 -2.21
C ALA A 157 -10.74 9.90 -1.39
N GLY A 158 -10.02 10.83 -2.03
CA GLY A 158 -9.24 11.87 -1.37
C GLY A 158 -8.08 11.36 -0.50
N HIS A 159 -7.65 10.10 -0.66
CA HIS A 159 -6.63 9.47 0.18
C HIS A 159 -5.22 9.58 -0.41
N LEU A 160 -5.11 9.27 -1.68
CA LEU A 160 -3.88 9.29 -2.46
C LEU A 160 -4.20 9.81 -3.87
N LEU A 161 -3.20 10.29 -4.59
CA LEU A 161 -3.39 10.66 -6.00
C LEU A 161 -4.03 9.49 -6.77
N GLY A 162 -5.19 9.74 -7.35
CA GLY A 162 -5.92 8.72 -8.10
C GLY A 162 -6.75 7.75 -7.26
N SER A 163 -6.73 7.82 -5.93
CA SER A 163 -7.52 6.93 -5.07
C SER A 163 -9.02 7.06 -5.34
N ALA A 164 -9.73 5.95 -5.25
CA ALA A 164 -11.16 5.93 -5.51
C ALA A 164 -11.93 4.99 -4.59
N SER A 165 -13.09 5.44 -4.16
CA SER A 165 -14.19 4.54 -3.78
C SER A 165 -14.81 3.95 -5.04
N ILE A 166 -15.20 2.68 -5.01
CA ILE A 166 -15.77 1.99 -6.16
C ILE A 166 -17.26 1.75 -5.94
N GLU A 167 -18.10 2.37 -6.76
CA GLU A 167 -19.51 2.03 -6.86
C GLU A 167 -19.68 0.93 -7.91
N LEU A 168 -20.11 -0.25 -7.47
CA LEU A 168 -20.30 -1.42 -8.31
C LEU A 168 -21.78 -1.76 -8.38
N THR A 169 -22.38 -1.80 -9.56
CA THR A 169 -23.75 -2.24 -9.81
C THR A 169 -23.74 -3.58 -10.50
N ILE A 170 -24.44 -4.55 -9.93
CA ILE A 170 -24.58 -5.91 -10.44
C ILE A 170 -26.04 -6.18 -10.74
N ARG A 171 -26.34 -6.55 -11.99
CA ARG A 171 -27.68 -6.97 -12.42
C ARG A 171 -27.63 -8.43 -12.86
N GLU A 172 -28.30 -9.28 -12.12
CA GLU A 172 -28.39 -10.71 -12.38
C GLU A 172 -29.85 -11.12 -12.37
N GLU A 173 -30.35 -11.59 -13.52
CA GLU A 173 -31.76 -11.85 -13.74
C GLU A 173 -32.65 -10.63 -13.45
N ASP A 174 -33.59 -10.74 -12.49
CA ASP A 174 -34.49 -9.65 -12.07
C ASP A 174 -33.96 -8.87 -10.85
N THR A 175 -32.75 -9.19 -10.37
CA THR A 175 -32.15 -8.58 -9.18
C THR A 175 -31.03 -7.62 -9.57
N GLU A 176 -31.12 -6.38 -9.06
CA GLU A 176 -30.03 -5.41 -9.17
C GLU A 176 -29.57 -5.04 -7.75
N LYS A 177 -28.26 -5.00 -7.54
CA LYS A 177 -27.64 -4.61 -6.28
C LYS A 177 -26.50 -3.65 -6.54
N LYS A 178 -26.42 -2.62 -5.70
CA LYS A 178 -25.35 -1.63 -5.70
C LYS A 178 -24.48 -1.82 -4.46
N ILE A 179 -23.18 -2.05 -4.67
CA ILE A 179 -22.19 -2.23 -3.63
C ILE A 179 -21.18 -1.09 -3.72
N VAL A 180 -20.86 -0.48 -2.61
CA VAL A 180 -19.81 0.53 -2.51
C VAL A 180 -18.64 -0.04 -1.72
N PHE A 181 -17.45 -0.05 -2.34
CA PHE A 181 -16.19 -0.30 -1.67
C PHE A 181 -15.53 1.05 -1.40
N SER A 182 -15.31 1.40 -0.15
CA SER A 182 -14.72 2.69 0.20
C SER A 182 -13.29 2.85 -0.34
N GLY A 183 -12.54 1.75 -0.47
CA GLY A 183 -11.09 1.82 -0.45
C GLY A 183 -10.63 2.51 0.84
N ASP A 184 -9.52 3.19 0.80
CA ASP A 184 -9.08 4.06 1.89
C ASP A 184 -9.67 5.45 1.71
N ILE A 185 -10.34 5.95 2.74
CA ILE A 185 -10.99 7.26 2.72
C ILE A 185 -10.01 8.32 3.21
N GLY A 186 -9.84 9.36 2.42
CA GLY A 186 -8.93 10.45 2.71
C GLY A 186 -9.37 11.33 3.86
N ASN A 187 -8.40 11.96 4.49
CA ASN A 187 -8.65 13.02 5.46
C ASN A 187 -8.99 14.32 4.71
N THR A 188 -9.94 15.10 5.19
CA THR A 188 -10.34 16.37 4.56
C THR A 188 -9.27 17.45 4.72
N CYS A 189 -9.25 18.42 3.81
CA CYS A 189 -8.31 19.55 3.80
C CYS A 189 -6.83 19.08 3.83
N GLN A 190 -6.51 18.04 3.11
CA GLN A 190 -5.12 17.69 2.81
C GLN A 190 -4.60 18.59 1.68
N PRO A 191 -3.33 18.97 1.68
CA PRO A 191 -2.79 19.76 0.59
C PRO A 191 -2.65 18.91 -0.69
N LEU A 192 -2.76 19.54 -1.84
CA LEU A 192 -2.57 19.02 -3.19
C LEU A 192 -3.74 18.24 -3.78
N ILE A 193 -4.34 17.32 -3.04
CA ILE A 193 -5.39 16.44 -3.57
C ILE A 193 -6.76 16.87 -3.06
N LYS A 194 -7.78 16.56 -3.85
CA LYS A 194 -9.17 16.85 -3.50
C LYS A 194 -9.61 16.11 -2.25
N ASP A 195 -10.60 16.67 -1.56
CA ASP A 195 -11.30 15.99 -0.48
C ASP A 195 -12.11 14.80 -1.02
N PRO A 196 -12.42 13.79 -0.18
CA PRO A 196 -13.28 12.67 -0.57
C PRO A 196 -14.64 13.15 -1.10
N GLU A 197 -15.05 12.62 -2.24
CA GLU A 197 -16.44 12.76 -2.70
C GLU A 197 -17.33 11.75 -1.96
N TYR A 198 -18.55 12.17 -1.63
CA TYR A 198 -19.49 11.33 -0.91
C TYR A 198 -20.47 10.61 -1.84
N LEU A 199 -20.78 9.36 -1.52
CA LEU A 199 -21.79 8.57 -2.21
C LEU A 199 -23.11 8.60 -1.42
N HIS A 200 -24.23 8.53 -2.13
CA HIS A 200 -25.55 8.74 -1.53
C HIS A 200 -26.44 7.51 -1.53
N HIS A 201 -26.15 6.51 -2.35
CA HIS A 201 -26.99 5.31 -2.50
C HIS A 201 -26.15 4.04 -2.61
N ALA A 202 -26.40 3.08 -1.74
CA ALA A 202 -25.86 1.73 -1.81
C ALA A 202 -26.77 0.73 -1.12
N ASP A 203 -26.88 -0.49 -1.68
CA ASP A 203 -27.47 -1.62 -0.95
C ASP A 203 -26.50 -2.17 0.09
N TYR A 204 -25.22 -2.23 -0.28
CA TYR A 204 -24.13 -2.75 0.56
C TYR A 204 -22.93 -1.82 0.55
N ILE A 205 -22.26 -1.76 1.70
CA ILE A 205 -21.03 -0.99 1.84
C ILE A 205 -19.94 -1.90 2.42
N VAL A 206 -18.76 -1.90 1.81
CA VAL A 206 -17.52 -2.43 2.39
C VAL A 206 -16.64 -1.24 2.71
N MET A 207 -16.35 -1.02 3.99
CA MET A 207 -15.79 0.24 4.48
C MET A 207 -14.55 0.01 5.32
N GLU A 208 -13.51 0.84 5.12
CA GLU A 208 -12.32 0.89 5.96
C GLU A 208 -12.64 1.32 7.40
N SER A 209 -11.73 0.99 8.32
CA SER A 209 -11.83 1.38 9.72
C SER A 209 -10.47 1.69 10.38
N THR A 210 -9.47 2.08 9.61
CA THR A 210 -8.08 2.31 10.08
C THR A 210 -8.01 3.18 11.34
N TYR A 211 -8.78 4.24 11.40
CA TYR A 211 -8.91 5.13 12.57
C TYR A 211 -10.33 5.17 13.14
N GLY A 212 -11.08 4.08 13.06
CA GLY A 212 -12.46 3.98 13.50
C GLY A 212 -12.69 4.16 15.01
N ASP A 213 -11.63 4.14 15.81
CA ASP A 213 -11.67 4.27 17.28
C ASP A 213 -11.23 5.64 17.80
N ARG A 214 -10.62 6.49 16.98
CA ARG A 214 -9.98 7.73 17.44
C ARG A 214 -10.02 8.86 16.44
N SER A 215 -9.95 10.10 16.97
CA SER A 215 -9.77 11.32 16.19
C SER A 215 -8.30 11.70 16.10
N HIS A 216 -7.94 12.37 15.01
CA HIS A 216 -6.61 12.98 14.84
C HIS A 216 -6.41 14.23 15.70
N GLY A 217 -7.47 14.76 16.32
CA GLY A 217 -7.45 16.02 17.05
C GLY A 217 -7.45 17.25 16.13
N GLU A 218 -7.14 18.38 16.70
CA GLU A 218 -7.02 19.64 15.93
C GLU A 218 -5.76 19.60 15.05
N LYS A 219 -5.93 19.95 13.76
CA LYS A 219 -4.81 20.06 12.84
C LYS A 219 -3.99 21.31 13.16
N PRO A 220 -2.69 21.19 13.45
CA PRO A 220 -1.85 22.36 13.63
C PRO A 220 -1.62 23.07 12.29
N ASP A 221 -1.15 24.31 12.36
CA ASP A 221 -0.55 24.97 11.19
C ASP A 221 0.78 24.26 10.84
N TYR A 222 0.71 23.32 9.90
CA TYR A 222 1.87 22.52 9.49
C TYR A 222 2.99 23.35 8.86
N VAL A 223 2.65 24.43 8.16
CA VAL A 223 3.63 25.33 7.54
C VAL A 223 4.42 26.06 8.63
N LYS A 224 3.73 26.59 9.62
CA LYS A 224 4.35 27.25 10.77
C LYS A 224 5.20 26.27 11.58
N LEU A 225 4.63 25.11 11.95
CA LEU A 225 5.34 24.10 12.74
C LEU A 225 6.61 23.62 12.04
N LEU A 226 6.53 23.33 10.73
CA LEU A 226 7.68 22.88 9.95
C LEU A 226 8.73 23.99 9.80
N SER A 227 8.30 25.25 9.63
CA SER A 227 9.23 26.38 9.53
C SER A 227 10.01 26.61 10.85
N GLU A 228 9.35 26.46 12.00
CA GLU A 228 9.98 26.53 13.32
C GLU A 228 11.02 25.41 13.51
N ILE A 229 10.69 24.18 13.11
CA ILE A 229 11.62 23.03 13.20
C ILE A 229 12.83 23.23 12.27
N ILE A 230 12.62 23.73 11.05
CA ILE A 230 13.71 24.06 10.12
C ILE A 230 14.61 25.13 10.73
N GLN A 231 14.01 26.25 11.21
CA GLN A 231 14.73 27.37 11.80
C GLN A 231 15.63 26.91 12.97
N GLU A 232 15.04 26.25 13.96
CA GLU A 232 15.77 25.76 15.13
C GLU A 232 16.91 24.80 14.75
N THR A 233 16.68 23.92 13.77
CA THR A 233 17.69 22.98 13.32
C THR A 233 18.84 23.68 12.61
N PHE A 234 18.56 24.65 11.76
CA PHE A 234 19.57 25.39 11.01
C PHE A 234 20.35 26.37 11.89
N ASP A 235 19.70 26.98 12.89
CA ASP A 235 20.38 27.85 13.88
C ASP A 235 21.39 27.07 14.73
N ARG A 236 21.16 25.77 14.95
CA ARG A 236 22.14 24.86 15.54
C ARG A 236 23.25 24.44 14.54
N GLY A 237 23.11 24.78 13.25
CA GLY A 237 24.01 24.33 12.20
C GLY A 237 23.85 22.85 11.85
N GLY A 238 22.64 22.30 12.01
CA GLY A 238 22.31 20.90 11.76
C GLY A 238 21.49 20.68 10.50
N ASN A 239 21.32 19.41 10.11
CA ASN A 239 20.45 18.96 9.03
C ASN A 239 19.09 18.54 9.58
N LEU A 240 18.02 18.82 8.82
CA LEU A 240 16.71 18.25 9.05
C LEU A 240 16.53 17.03 8.14
N VAL A 241 16.40 15.83 8.72
CA VAL A 241 16.16 14.57 8.00
C VAL A 241 14.72 14.14 8.22
N ILE A 242 13.99 13.93 7.12
CA ILE A 242 12.57 13.57 7.12
C ILE A 242 12.39 12.19 6.48
N PRO A 243 12.27 11.12 7.30
CA PRO A 243 11.80 9.83 6.80
C PRO A 243 10.38 9.97 6.27
N SER A 244 10.15 9.66 4.99
CA SER A 244 8.86 9.88 4.34
C SER A 244 8.48 8.73 3.42
N PHE A 245 7.18 8.44 3.29
CA PHE A 245 6.71 7.59 2.21
C PHE A 245 6.98 8.27 0.87
N ALA A 246 7.38 7.48 -0.12
CA ALA A 246 7.76 7.99 -1.43
C ALA A 246 6.59 8.63 -2.19
N VAL A 247 5.38 8.11 -1.97
CA VAL A 247 4.14 8.56 -2.62
C VAL A 247 3.22 9.20 -1.58
N GLY A 248 2.66 10.35 -1.91
CA GLY A 248 1.76 11.15 -1.08
C GLY A 248 2.53 12.04 -0.10
N ARG A 249 3.05 11.48 0.97
CA ARG A 249 3.67 12.24 2.06
C ARG A 249 4.89 13.07 1.64
N THR A 250 5.71 12.57 0.75
CA THR A 250 6.85 13.35 0.21
C THR A 250 6.34 14.59 -0.54
N GLN A 251 5.30 14.46 -1.35
CA GLN A 251 4.75 15.57 -2.12
C GLN A 251 4.08 16.61 -1.23
N GLU A 252 3.39 16.20 -0.16
CA GLU A 252 2.86 17.12 0.86
C GLU A 252 3.97 17.91 1.56
N MET A 253 5.08 17.26 1.93
CA MET A 253 6.22 17.95 2.53
C MET A 253 6.82 18.98 1.56
N LEU A 254 6.91 18.65 0.28
CA LEU A 254 7.36 19.59 -0.75
C LEU A 254 6.42 20.78 -0.87
N TYR A 255 5.11 20.57 -0.80
CA TYR A 255 4.11 21.63 -0.81
C TYR A 255 4.30 22.61 0.36
N PHE A 256 4.42 22.11 1.59
CA PHE A 256 4.66 22.95 2.76
C PHE A 256 5.99 23.70 2.68
N ILE A 257 7.06 23.03 2.26
CA ILE A 257 8.38 23.68 2.14
C ILE A 257 8.37 24.72 1.04
N ARG A 258 7.66 24.52 -0.09
CA ARG A 258 7.48 25.54 -1.11
C ARG A 258 6.84 26.80 -0.51
N GLN A 259 5.79 26.65 0.29
CA GLN A 259 5.14 27.77 0.95
C GLN A 259 6.07 28.48 1.92
N ILE A 260 6.76 27.73 2.80
CA ILE A 260 7.77 28.27 3.74
C ILE A 260 8.81 29.12 3.02
N LYS A 261 9.30 28.65 1.86
CA LYS A 261 10.29 29.37 1.06
C LYS A 261 9.70 30.61 0.34
N ALA A 262 8.48 30.50 -0.18
CA ALA A 262 7.80 31.61 -0.84
C ALA A 262 7.50 32.76 0.12
N ASP A 263 7.10 32.42 1.36
CA ASP A 263 6.75 33.38 2.41
C ASP A 263 7.96 33.85 3.24
N GLY A 264 9.16 33.27 3.00
CA GLY A 264 10.38 33.64 3.70
C GLY A 264 10.33 33.36 5.21
N LEU A 265 9.72 32.25 5.62
CA LEU A 265 9.47 31.94 7.05
C LEU A 265 10.71 31.39 7.80
N VAL A 266 11.83 31.18 7.12
CA VAL A 266 13.10 30.75 7.73
C VAL A 266 14.13 31.87 7.54
N TYR A 267 14.52 32.51 8.63
CA TYR A 267 15.35 33.71 8.62
C TYR A 267 16.84 33.39 8.71
N GLY A 268 17.66 34.14 7.97
CA GLY A 268 19.11 33.99 8.01
C GLY A 268 19.66 32.75 7.30
N HIS A 269 18.79 31.97 6.67
CA HIS A 269 19.13 30.75 5.91
C HIS A 269 18.50 30.78 4.52
N ASP A 270 18.48 31.97 3.88
CA ASP A 270 17.87 32.16 2.57
C ASP A 270 18.45 31.18 1.53
N GLY A 271 17.56 30.61 0.71
CA GLY A 271 17.97 29.71 -0.36
C GLY A 271 18.42 28.32 0.09
N PHE A 272 18.14 27.91 1.33
CA PHE A 272 18.50 26.58 1.82
C PHE A 272 18.11 25.47 0.85
N LYS A 273 18.94 24.40 0.81
CA LYS A 273 18.75 23.25 -0.06
C LYS A 273 17.77 22.25 0.54
N VAL A 274 16.95 21.66 -0.31
CA VAL A 274 16.06 20.54 0.03
C VAL A 274 16.37 19.40 -0.92
N TYR A 275 16.75 18.26 -0.38
CA TYR A 275 17.07 17.06 -1.15
C TYR A 275 15.93 16.05 -1.04
N VAL A 276 15.44 15.56 -2.18
CA VAL A 276 14.62 14.34 -2.26
C VAL A 276 15.53 13.22 -2.71
N ASP A 277 15.86 12.33 -1.78
CA ASP A 277 16.76 11.20 -2.03
C ASP A 277 16.01 9.87 -2.01
N SER A 278 15.15 9.71 -3.02
CA SER A 278 14.38 8.49 -3.28
C SER A 278 14.00 8.42 -4.76
N PRO A 279 14.52 7.46 -5.53
CA PRO A 279 14.14 7.31 -6.93
C PRO A 279 12.63 7.17 -7.13
N LEU A 280 11.98 6.34 -6.29
CA LEU A 280 10.53 6.16 -6.33
C LEU A 280 9.78 7.47 -6.06
N ALA A 281 10.22 8.28 -5.07
CA ALA A 281 9.58 9.57 -4.79
C ALA A 281 9.73 10.56 -5.96
N ASN A 282 10.84 10.50 -6.69
CA ASN A 282 11.08 11.34 -7.86
C ASN A 282 10.13 10.97 -9.00
N GLU A 283 9.99 9.67 -9.31
CA GLU A 283 9.03 9.19 -10.30
C GLU A 283 7.58 9.55 -9.89
N ALA A 284 7.22 9.34 -8.62
CA ALA A 284 5.92 9.74 -8.09
C ALA A 284 5.64 11.23 -8.24
N THR A 285 6.61 12.10 -7.95
CA THR A 285 6.47 13.56 -8.09
C THR A 285 6.19 13.97 -9.54
N THR A 286 6.76 13.25 -10.51
CA THR A 286 6.46 13.45 -11.93
C THR A 286 5.01 13.07 -12.22
N ILE A 287 4.55 11.91 -11.74
CA ILE A 287 3.17 11.45 -11.93
C ILE A 287 2.16 12.44 -11.29
N PHE A 288 2.46 12.97 -10.09
CA PHE A 288 1.64 14.02 -9.48
C PHE A 288 1.49 15.23 -10.41
N SER A 289 2.55 15.66 -11.07
CA SER A 289 2.53 16.79 -12.01
C SER A 289 1.77 16.47 -13.31
N GLU A 290 1.73 15.22 -13.74
CA GLU A 290 0.99 14.78 -14.92
C GLU A 290 -0.54 14.72 -14.69
N HIS A 291 -0.97 14.39 -13.44
CA HIS A 291 -2.38 14.23 -13.06
C HIS A 291 -2.97 15.40 -12.28
N GLN A 292 -2.36 16.58 -12.34
CA GLN A 292 -2.78 17.77 -11.60
C GLN A 292 -4.24 18.18 -11.89
N TYR A 293 -4.70 18.09 -13.13
CA TYR A 293 -6.04 18.56 -13.53
C TYR A 293 -7.16 17.66 -13.00
N ASP A 294 -6.89 16.38 -12.84
CA ASP A 294 -7.89 15.43 -12.41
C ASP A 294 -7.94 15.29 -10.88
N CYS A 295 -6.79 15.42 -10.21
CA CYS A 295 -6.63 15.05 -8.82
C CYS A 295 -6.35 16.22 -7.85
N PHE A 296 -5.82 17.37 -8.34
CA PHE A 296 -5.45 18.46 -7.43
C PHE A 296 -6.66 19.26 -6.97
N ASP A 297 -6.57 19.76 -5.72
CA ASP A 297 -7.54 20.64 -5.09
C ASP A 297 -7.55 22.05 -5.72
N GLU A 298 -8.51 22.87 -5.32
CA GLU A 298 -8.66 24.23 -5.85
C GLU A 298 -7.45 25.10 -5.53
N GLU A 299 -6.85 24.98 -4.33
CA GLU A 299 -5.71 25.79 -3.91
C GLU A 299 -4.45 25.47 -4.75
N ALA A 300 -4.15 24.20 -4.95
CA ALA A 300 -3.05 23.78 -5.80
C ALA A 300 -3.27 24.20 -7.27
N MET A 301 -4.52 24.12 -7.76
CA MET A 301 -4.88 24.56 -9.11
C MET A 301 -4.77 26.07 -9.29
N GLU A 302 -5.08 26.88 -8.27
CA GLU A 302 -4.83 28.32 -8.31
C GLU A 302 -3.33 28.67 -8.44
N LEU A 303 -2.46 27.92 -7.74
CA LEU A 303 -1.01 28.08 -7.88
C LEU A 303 -0.57 27.80 -9.32
N ILE A 304 -1.06 26.72 -9.91
CA ILE A 304 -0.74 26.33 -11.29
C ILE A 304 -1.20 27.41 -12.28
N GLN A 305 -2.41 27.96 -12.11
CA GLN A 305 -2.93 29.06 -12.95
C GLN A 305 -2.05 30.32 -12.86
N LYS A 306 -1.42 30.55 -11.70
CA LYS A 306 -0.45 31.65 -11.49
C LYS A 306 0.95 31.31 -12.02
N GLY A 307 1.14 30.13 -12.65
CA GLY A 307 2.43 29.67 -13.16
C GLY A 307 3.39 29.14 -12.08
N ILE A 308 2.86 28.81 -10.88
CA ILE A 308 3.62 28.32 -9.75
C ILE A 308 3.43 26.79 -9.66
N ASN A 309 4.53 26.04 -9.67
CA ASN A 309 4.45 24.60 -9.41
C ASN A 309 4.27 24.37 -7.91
N PRO A 310 3.22 23.63 -7.46
CA PRO A 310 2.92 23.43 -6.04
C PRO A 310 3.98 22.65 -5.26
N ILE A 311 4.75 21.79 -5.94
CA ILE A 311 5.71 20.84 -5.34
C ILE A 311 7.13 21.02 -5.86
N SER A 312 7.41 22.14 -6.53
CA SER A 312 8.75 22.47 -7.02
C SER A 312 9.09 23.93 -6.72
N PHE A 313 10.32 24.20 -6.35
CA PHE A 313 10.78 25.52 -5.90
C PHE A 313 12.31 25.65 -6.08
N PRO A 314 12.85 26.88 -6.10
CA PRO A 314 14.30 27.09 -6.10
C PRO A 314 15.00 26.46 -4.90
N GLY A 315 16.08 25.71 -5.15
CA GLY A 315 16.84 24.98 -4.11
C GLY A 315 16.37 23.55 -3.87
N LEU A 316 15.29 23.09 -4.52
CA LEU A 316 14.96 21.66 -4.57
C LEU A 316 15.99 20.91 -5.41
N LYS A 317 16.54 19.85 -4.87
CA LYS A 317 17.52 18.96 -5.49
C LYS A 317 17.00 17.53 -5.49
N ILE A 318 17.00 16.89 -6.65
CA ILE A 318 16.57 15.51 -6.83
C ILE A 318 17.83 14.65 -6.98
N SER A 319 17.96 13.64 -6.12
CA SER A 319 19.05 12.66 -6.18
C SER A 319 18.60 11.43 -6.97
N VAL A 320 19.27 11.14 -8.05
CA VAL A 320 18.97 10.00 -8.93
C VAL A 320 19.93 8.85 -8.67
N THR A 321 21.21 9.12 -8.69
CA THR A 321 22.26 8.10 -8.58
C THR A 321 22.68 7.84 -7.13
N SER A 322 23.36 6.72 -6.89
CA SER A 322 23.96 6.43 -5.59
C SER A 322 25.08 7.40 -5.22
N ASP A 323 25.73 8.00 -6.20
CA ASP A 323 26.81 8.97 -5.94
C ASP A 323 26.23 10.34 -5.60
N ASP A 324 25.09 10.74 -6.20
CA ASP A 324 24.33 11.91 -5.76
C ASP A 324 23.93 11.75 -4.29
N SER A 325 23.36 10.61 -3.93
CA SER A 325 22.95 10.28 -2.57
C SER A 325 24.09 10.37 -1.56
N LYS A 326 25.27 9.84 -1.90
CA LYS A 326 26.46 9.95 -1.05
C LYS A 326 26.91 11.40 -0.90
N SER A 327 26.87 12.20 -1.97
CA SER A 327 27.31 13.60 -1.96
C SER A 327 26.54 14.46 -0.96
N ILE A 328 25.26 14.14 -0.71
CA ILE A 328 24.42 14.85 0.27
C ILE A 328 25.03 14.80 1.68
N ASN A 329 25.64 13.66 2.05
CA ASN A 329 26.22 13.48 3.37
C ASN A 329 27.59 14.20 3.54
N TYR A 330 28.21 14.63 2.47
CA TYR A 330 29.46 15.41 2.48
C TYR A 330 29.24 16.92 2.33
N ASP A 331 28.02 17.36 2.03
CA ASP A 331 27.65 18.76 2.04
C ASP A 331 27.51 19.24 3.49
N GLU A 332 28.35 20.19 3.92
CA GLU A 332 28.40 20.68 5.31
C GLU A 332 27.35 21.77 5.60
N GLU A 333 26.74 22.35 4.55
CA GLU A 333 25.69 23.37 4.75
C GLU A 333 24.42 22.74 5.34
N PRO A 334 23.74 23.41 6.31
CA PRO A 334 22.43 22.98 6.78
C PRO A 334 21.44 22.78 5.64
N LYS A 335 20.72 21.67 5.65
CA LYS A 335 19.79 21.29 4.59
C LYS A 335 18.64 20.44 5.08
N VAL A 336 17.58 20.37 4.30
CA VAL A 336 16.50 19.40 4.47
C VAL A 336 16.77 18.18 3.59
N ILE A 337 16.62 16.96 4.14
CA ILE A 337 16.77 15.69 3.43
C ILE A 337 15.48 14.90 3.60
N ILE A 338 14.73 14.68 2.52
CA ILE A 338 13.54 13.84 2.48
C ILE A 338 13.92 12.53 1.81
N SER A 339 13.70 11.39 2.48
CA SER A 339 14.10 10.09 1.94
C SER A 339 13.18 8.96 2.39
N ALA A 340 12.91 8.01 1.51
CA ALA A 340 12.15 6.80 1.82
C ALA A 340 13.07 5.71 2.44
N SER A 341 12.52 4.84 3.30
CA SER A 341 11.13 4.65 3.69
C SER A 341 10.73 5.49 4.91
N GLY A 342 9.42 5.75 5.03
CA GLY A 342 8.88 6.53 6.16
C GLY A 342 9.05 5.88 7.54
N MET A 343 9.17 4.54 7.62
CA MET A 343 9.38 3.78 8.86
C MET A 343 10.85 3.41 9.11
N CYS A 344 11.77 3.86 8.26
CA CYS A 344 13.22 3.67 8.37
C CYS A 344 13.73 2.23 8.22
N ASP A 345 12.92 1.27 7.79
CA ASP A 345 13.32 -0.14 7.71
C ASP A 345 14.10 -0.49 6.43
N ALA A 346 13.89 0.27 5.38
CA ALA A 346 14.53 0.07 4.07
C ALA A 346 14.92 1.41 3.43
N GLY A 347 15.58 1.36 2.30
CA GLY A 347 15.85 2.52 1.46
C GLY A 347 17.06 3.35 1.90
N ARG A 348 17.24 4.47 1.18
CA ARG A 348 18.38 5.39 1.35
C ARG A 348 18.34 6.13 2.68
N ILE A 349 17.17 6.29 3.30
CA ILE A 349 16.99 6.89 4.62
C ILE A 349 17.92 6.28 5.68
N LYS A 350 18.17 4.97 5.62
CA LYS A 350 19.07 4.30 6.58
C LYS A 350 20.51 4.81 6.50
N HIS A 351 20.96 5.21 5.31
CA HIS A 351 22.27 5.83 5.15
C HIS A 351 22.28 7.24 5.74
N HIS A 352 21.24 8.03 5.48
CA HIS A 352 21.12 9.36 6.07
C HIS A 352 21.03 9.29 7.60
N LEU A 353 20.27 8.36 8.16
CA LEU A 353 20.22 8.15 9.60
C LEU A 353 21.58 7.77 10.18
N LYS A 354 22.37 6.90 9.50
CA LYS A 354 23.71 6.55 9.95
C LYS A 354 24.65 7.76 10.04
N HIS A 355 24.49 8.73 9.13
CA HIS A 355 25.31 9.94 9.08
C HIS A 355 24.81 11.07 10.00
N ASN A 356 23.53 11.05 10.40
CA ASN A 356 22.92 12.19 11.09
C ASN A 356 22.50 11.90 12.54
N LEU A 357 22.22 10.65 12.94
CA LEU A 357 21.70 10.32 14.28
C LEU A 357 22.65 10.66 15.44
N TRP A 358 23.97 10.55 15.22
CA TRP A 358 24.98 10.77 16.25
C TRP A 358 25.28 12.25 16.52
N ASN A 359 24.79 13.16 15.68
CA ASN A 359 25.07 14.59 15.76
C ASN A 359 23.92 15.32 16.43
N GLU A 360 24.15 15.90 17.61
CA GLU A 360 23.18 16.64 18.41
C GLU A 360 22.62 17.90 17.74
N LYS A 361 23.26 18.43 16.70
CA LYS A 361 22.75 19.57 15.92
C LYS A 361 21.61 19.19 15.00
N ASN A 362 21.55 17.92 14.58
CA ASN A 362 20.59 17.44 13.60
C ASN A 362 19.22 17.17 14.21
N THR A 363 18.20 17.21 13.37
CA THR A 363 16.84 16.81 13.71
C THR A 363 16.36 15.70 12.77
N ILE A 364 15.72 14.67 13.32
CA ILE A 364 14.98 13.66 12.57
C ILE A 364 13.49 13.92 12.81
N LEU A 365 12.76 14.25 11.75
CA LEU A 365 11.34 14.60 11.82
C LEU A 365 10.48 13.50 11.21
N PHE A 366 9.70 12.82 12.03
CA PHE A 366 8.72 11.85 11.58
C PHE A 366 7.42 12.51 11.18
N VAL A 367 6.97 12.23 9.96
CA VAL A 367 5.78 12.83 9.32
C VAL A 367 4.71 11.78 9.00
N GLY A 368 4.62 10.73 9.80
CA GLY A 368 3.64 9.66 9.64
C GLY A 368 3.72 8.63 10.76
N TYR A 369 2.77 7.71 10.76
CA TYR A 369 2.69 6.62 11.72
C TYR A 369 3.94 5.73 11.68
N GLN A 370 4.35 5.24 12.85
CA GLN A 370 5.47 4.33 13.00
C GLN A 370 4.98 3.01 13.63
N ALA A 371 5.00 1.95 12.84
CA ALA A 371 4.53 0.63 13.28
C ALA A 371 5.44 0.02 14.35
N VAL A 372 4.85 -0.75 15.25
CA VAL A 372 5.58 -1.48 16.29
C VAL A 372 6.62 -2.42 15.67
N GLY A 373 7.84 -2.38 16.17
CA GLY A 373 8.96 -3.20 15.69
C GLY A 373 9.81 -2.55 14.60
N THR A 374 9.43 -1.37 14.08
CA THR A 374 10.22 -0.62 13.10
C THR A 374 11.32 0.21 13.76
N LEU A 375 12.34 0.57 12.97
CA LEU A 375 13.40 1.46 13.43
C LEU A 375 12.85 2.85 13.78
N GLY A 376 11.93 3.38 12.98
CA GLY A 376 11.28 4.66 13.24
C GLY A 376 10.55 4.65 14.57
N ARG A 377 9.84 3.57 14.89
CA ARG A 377 9.17 3.41 16.18
C ARG A 377 10.14 3.43 17.37
N ALA A 378 11.24 2.70 17.26
CA ALA A 378 12.28 2.68 18.29
C ALA A 378 12.88 4.08 18.54
N LEU A 379 13.09 4.88 17.49
CA LEU A 379 13.60 6.26 17.60
C LEU A 379 12.60 7.16 18.31
N ILE A 380 11.31 7.08 17.97
CA ILE A 380 10.25 7.88 18.62
C ILE A 380 10.10 7.50 20.11
N GLU A 381 10.26 6.23 20.45
CA GLU A 381 10.21 5.75 21.83
C GLU A 381 11.46 6.11 22.66
N GLY A 382 12.44 6.80 22.06
CA GLY A 382 13.60 7.32 22.76
C GLY A 382 14.75 6.32 22.90
N ALA A 383 14.92 5.41 21.94
CA ALA A 383 16.07 4.52 21.92
C ALA A 383 17.38 5.32 21.92
N ALA A 384 18.25 5.09 22.92
CA ALA A 384 19.55 5.75 23.01
C ALA A 384 20.56 5.25 21.99
N ASP A 385 20.43 3.98 21.55
CA ASP A 385 21.29 3.35 20.56
C ASP A 385 20.44 2.49 19.63
N VAL A 386 20.73 2.55 18.33
CA VAL A 386 20.07 1.73 17.30
C VAL A 386 21.09 0.99 16.44
N LYS A 387 20.66 -0.07 15.74
CA LYS A 387 21.53 -0.80 14.80
C LYS A 387 21.23 -0.41 13.36
N LEU A 388 22.21 0.15 12.68
CA LEU A 388 22.16 0.43 11.25
C LEU A 388 23.25 -0.35 10.52
N PHE A 389 22.87 -1.16 9.54
CA PHE A 389 23.78 -2.05 8.79
C PHE A 389 24.61 -3.00 9.68
N GLY A 390 24.07 -3.37 10.86
CA GLY A 390 24.74 -4.24 11.82
C GLY A 390 25.66 -3.52 12.82
N GLU A 391 25.87 -2.20 12.66
CA GLU A 391 26.68 -1.37 13.53
C GLU A 391 25.81 -0.60 14.53
N PRO A 392 26.23 -0.45 15.79
CA PRO A 392 25.54 0.41 16.76
C PRO A 392 25.78 1.88 16.41
N VAL A 393 24.71 2.67 16.48
CA VAL A 393 24.74 4.12 16.26
C VAL A 393 24.03 4.77 17.45
N HIS A 394 24.76 5.68 18.12
CA HIS A 394 24.21 6.46 19.23
C HIS A 394 23.23 7.51 18.69
N VAL A 395 22.11 7.71 19.40
CA VAL A 395 21.07 8.69 19.03
C VAL A 395 21.27 9.95 19.87
N ALA A 396 21.95 10.93 19.29
CA ALA A 396 22.15 12.27 19.87
C ALA A 396 21.28 13.34 19.17
N ALA A 397 20.82 13.08 17.94
CA ALA A 397 19.97 13.98 17.17
C ALA A 397 18.62 14.21 17.87
N HIS A 398 18.03 15.38 17.63
CA HIS A 398 16.66 15.68 18.10
C HIS A 398 15.66 14.84 17.32
N ILE A 399 14.79 14.11 18.05
CA ILE A 399 13.72 13.31 17.44
C ILE A 399 12.41 14.08 17.61
N CYS A 400 11.76 14.42 16.49
CA CYS A 400 10.51 15.16 16.45
C CYS A 400 9.44 14.39 15.67
N GLN A 401 8.17 14.69 15.95
CA GLN A 401 7.01 14.19 15.19
C GLN A 401 6.10 15.35 14.79
N MET A 402 5.53 15.29 13.58
CA MET A 402 4.39 16.14 13.23
C MET A 402 3.10 15.46 13.67
N PRO A 403 2.33 16.07 14.58
CA PRO A 403 1.09 15.46 15.08
C PRO A 403 -0.02 15.52 14.03
N GLY A 404 -0.92 14.54 14.06
CA GLY A 404 -2.18 14.56 13.29
C GLY A 404 -2.05 14.47 11.77
N ILE A 405 -0.85 14.29 11.24
CA ILE A 405 -0.64 14.19 9.79
C ILE A 405 -0.89 12.75 9.32
N SER A 406 -2.09 12.49 8.80
CA SER A 406 -2.53 11.18 8.28
C SER A 406 -3.21 11.33 6.93
N GLY A 407 -2.99 10.38 6.03
CA GLY A 407 -3.71 10.28 4.76
C GLY A 407 -5.14 9.78 4.92
N HIS A 408 -5.43 9.00 5.98
CA HIS A 408 -6.76 8.46 6.23
C HIS A 408 -7.64 9.43 7.01
N ALA A 409 -8.93 9.34 6.77
CA ALA A 409 -9.94 9.95 7.62
C ALA A 409 -9.84 9.42 9.06
N ASP A 410 -10.10 10.27 10.03
CA ASP A 410 -10.31 9.85 11.41
C ASP A 410 -11.76 9.33 11.61
N VAL A 411 -12.07 8.92 12.82
CA VAL A 411 -13.40 8.40 13.14
C VAL A 411 -14.54 9.36 12.79
N ASN A 412 -14.33 10.68 12.87
CA ASN A 412 -15.35 11.66 12.52
C ASN A 412 -15.53 11.72 11.00
N GLY A 413 -14.43 11.78 10.24
CA GLY A 413 -14.46 11.73 8.78
C GLY A 413 -15.10 10.44 8.24
N LEU A 414 -14.77 9.29 8.83
CA LEU A 414 -15.38 8.00 8.50
C LEU A 414 -16.90 8.00 8.77
N LEU A 415 -17.32 8.54 9.92
CA LEU A 415 -18.75 8.68 10.24
C LEU A 415 -19.47 9.66 9.31
N ASP A 416 -18.83 10.77 8.95
CA ASP A 416 -19.43 11.76 8.04
C ASP A 416 -19.58 11.19 6.63
N TRP A 417 -18.59 10.40 6.17
CA TRP A 417 -18.71 9.66 4.92
C TRP A 417 -19.86 8.64 4.95
N ALA A 418 -20.00 7.89 6.06
CA ALA A 418 -21.10 6.93 6.22
C ALA A 418 -22.48 7.58 6.33
N LYS A 419 -22.58 8.77 6.93
CA LYS A 419 -23.83 9.54 7.05
C LYS A 419 -24.36 10.10 5.73
N ALA A 420 -23.51 10.19 4.71
CA ALA A 420 -23.90 10.74 3.41
C ALA A 420 -24.89 9.86 2.63
N PHE A 421 -25.03 8.58 2.99
CA PHE A 421 -26.01 7.70 2.36
C PHE A 421 -27.43 8.08 2.80
N GLU A 422 -28.25 8.48 1.84
CA GLU A 422 -29.63 8.96 2.07
C GLU A 422 -30.56 7.86 2.57
N GLU A 423 -30.35 6.64 2.08
CA GLU A 423 -31.07 5.44 2.51
C GLU A 423 -30.12 4.50 3.25
N LYS A 424 -30.63 3.85 4.29
CA LYS A 424 -29.84 2.89 5.06
C LYS A 424 -29.46 1.71 4.18
N PRO A 425 -28.18 1.36 4.08
CA PRO A 425 -27.77 0.16 3.39
C PRO A 425 -28.36 -1.10 4.06
N GLN A 426 -28.55 -2.15 3.29
CA GLN A 426 -29.01 -3.44 3.80
C GLN A 426 -27.97 -4.06 4.76
N LYS A 427 -26.68 -3.81 4.49
CA LYS A 427 -25.57 -4.25 5.33
C LYS A 427 -24.33 -3.38 5.10
N VAL A 428 -23.60 -3.10 6.19
CA VAL A 428 -22.27 -2.47 6.13
C VAL A 428 -21.24 -3.47 6.67
N PHE A 429 -20.27 -3.81 5.83
CA PHE A 429 -19.14 -4.64 6.20
C PHE A 429 -17.97 -3.72 6.55
N VAL A 430 -17.45 -3.89 7.76
CA VAL A 430 -16.33 -3.08 8.27
C VAL A 430 -15.05 -3.89 8.19
N THR A 431 -14.10 -3.41 7.41
CA THR A 431 -12.82 -4.07 7.10
C THR A 431 -11.67 -3.08 7.27
N HIS A 432 -10.46 -3.46 6.91
CA HIS A 432 -9.26 -2.60 6.85
C HIS A 432 -9.05 -1.79 8.14
N GLY A 433 -8.84 -2.49 9.24
CA GLY A 433 -8.58 -1.94 10.56
C GLY A 433 -8.08 -3.02 11.51
N ASP A 434 -7.38 -2.59 12.57
CA ASP A 434 -6.96 -3.50 13.63
C ASP A 434 -8.16 -4.20 14.27
N ASP A 435 -7.97 -5.44 14.75
CA ASP A 435 -9.00 -6.35 15.30
C ASP A 435 -10.01 -5.62 16.22
N THR A 436 -9.53 -4.88 17.22
CA THR A 436 -10.39 -4.15 18.15
C THR A 436 -11.01 -2.89 17.55
N VAL A 437 -10.33 -2.23 16.63
CA VAL A 437 -10.79 -0.99 15.98
C VAL A 437 -11.96 -1.28 15.05
N THR A 438 -11.86 -2.36 14.26
CA THR A 438 -12.91 -2.80 13.34
C THR A 438 -14.21 -3.07 14.08
N GLU A 439 -14.16 -3.79 15.21
CA GLU A 439 -15.33 -4.08 16.05
C GLU A 439 -15.91 -2.82 16.70
N ILE A 440 -15.06 -1.92 17.22
CA ILE A 440 -15.48 -0.65 17.82
C ILE A 440 -16.21 0.20 16.77
N PHE A 441 -15.65 0.29 15.56
CA PHE A 441 -16.24 1.11 14.51
C PHE A 441 -17.55 0.52 13.97
N ALA A 442 -17.63 -0.80 13.78
CA ALA A 442 -18.88 -1.48 13.42
C ALA A 442 -19.99 -1.19 14.45
N LYS A 443 -19.66 -1.29 15.74
CA LYS A 443 -20.58 -0.95 16.81
C LYS A 443 -21.03 0.52 16.78
N ARG A 444 -20.11 1.46 16.50
CA ARG A 444 -20.45 2.89 16.40
C ARG A 444 -21.40 3.17 15.24
N LEU A 445 -21.19 2.57 14.06
CA LEU A 445 -22.11 2.69 12.92
C LEU A 445 -23.51 2.17 13.29
N THR A 446 -23.60 1.09 14.05
CA THR A 446 -24.90 0.57 14.54
C THR A 446 -25.53 1.52 15.55
N ASP A 447 -24.81 1.94 16.58
CA ASP A 447 -25.34 2.74 17.69
C ASP A 447 -25.70 4.17 17.24
N GLU A 448 -24.88 4.79 16.37
CA GLU A 448 -25.04 6.19 15.98
C GLU A 448 -25.88 6.37 14.71
N LEU A 449 -25.79 5.47 13.73
CA LEU A 449 -26.51 5.58 12.45
C LEU A 449 -27.62 4.55 12.30
N GLY A 450 -27.69 3.55 13.18
CA GLY A 450 -28.65 2.46 13.14
C GLY A 450 -28.46 1.56 11.92
N TYR A 451 -27.23 1.41 11.45
CA TYR A 451 -26.88 0.51 10.36
C TYR A 451 -26.81 -0.94 10.86
N ASP A 452 -27.17 -1.88 10.00
CA ASP A 452 -26.86 -3.29 10.22
C ASP A 452 -25.43 -3.55 9.78
N THR A 453 -24.53 -3.82 10.74
CA THR A 453 -23.08 -3.92 10.50
C THR A 453 -22.56 -5.33 10.74
N MET A 454 -21.45 -5.64 10.10
CA MET A 454 -20.66 -6.86 10.31
C MET A 454 -19.18 -6.55 10.14
N ALA A 455 -18.36 -7.04 11.05
CA ALA A 455 -16.90 -7.09 10.92
C ALA A 455 -16.51 -8.53 10.52
N PRO A 456 -16.36 -8.84 9.22
CA PRO A 456 -16.12 -10.20 8.76
C PRO A 456 -14.67 -10.62 8.99
N PHE A 457 -14.44 -11.87 9.39
CA PHE A 457 -13.13 -12.49 9.26
C PHE A 457 -12.91 -13.03 7.85
N SER A 458 -11.65 -13.12 7.45
CA SER A 458 -11.25 -13.68 6.17
C SER A 458 -11.81 -15.09 5.97
N GLY A 459 -12.38 -15.36 4.81
CA GLY A 459 -13.12 -16.58 4.49
C GLY A 459 -14.65 -16.45 4.65
N THR A 460 -15.17 -15.37 5.23
CA THR A 460 -16.62 -15.12 5.33
C THR A 460 -17.25 -14.96 3.95
N VAL A 461 -18.43 -15.54 3.76
CA VAL A 461 -19.20 -15.54 2.50
C VAL A 461 -20.59 -15.00 2.72
N TYR A 462 -20.97 -13.99 1.94
CA TYR A 462 -22.27 -13.34 2.02
C TYR A 462 -23.01 -13.41 0.69
N ASP A 463 -24.29 -13.76 0.71
CA ASP A 463 -25.17 -13.67 -0.46
C ASP A 463 -25.83 -12.30 -0.52
N LEU A 464 -25.48 -11.53 -1.54
CA LEU A 464 -25.97 -10.17 -1.75
C LEU A 464 -27.40 -10.15 -2.33
N ALA A 465 -27.81 -11.20 -3.06
CA ALA A 465 -29.16 -11.26 -3.61
C ALA A 465 -30.20 -11.44 -2.50
N ASP A 466 -29.95 -12.39 -1.61
CA ASP A 466 -30.86 -12.78 -0.53
C ASP A 466 -30.58 -12.05 0.80
N ASN A 467 -29.53 -11.25 0.87
CA ASN A 467 -29.08 -10.55 2.08
C ASN A 467 -28.82 -11.51 3.26
N VAL A 468 -28.06 -12.59 3.02
CA VAL A 468 -27.83 -13.65 4.00
C VAL A 468 -26.34 -14.00 4.10
N CYS A 469 -25.84 -14.13 5.32
CA CYS A 469 -24.52 -14.71 5.56
C CYS A 469 -24.57 -16.22 5.32
N LEU A 470 -23.90 -16.70 4.26
CA LEU A 470 -23.84 -18.11 3.91
C LEU A 470 -22.84 -18.87 4.78
N TYR A 471 -21.73 -18.24 5.11
CA TYR A 471 -20.68 -18.77 5.96
C TYR A 471 -19.96 -17.65 6.70
N GLU A 472 -20.00 -17.68 8.00
CA GLU A 472 -19.26 -16.77 8.87
C GLU A 472 -17.98 -17.44 9.34
N ALA A 473 -16.83 -16.94 8.86
CA ALA A 473 -15.54 -17.44 9.25
C ALA A 473 -15.20 -17.01 10.68
N LYS A 474 -14.35 -17.81 11.33
CA LYS A 474 -13.78 -17.47 12.64
C LYS A 474 -12.32 -17.11 12.44
N GLY A 475 -11.86 -16.03 13.04
CA GLY A 475 -10.47 -15.63 13.01
C GLY A 475 -9.56 -16.71 13.59
N VAL A 476 -8.66 -17.23 12.78
CA VAL A 476 -7.63 -18.20 13.21
C VAL A 476 -6.35 -17.41 13.47
N LYS A 477 -6.03 -17.22 14.76
CA LYS A 477 -4.81 -16.48 15.12
C LYS A 477 -3.57 -17.24 14.73
N ILE A 478 -2.67 -16.57 14.00
CA ILE A 478 -1.35 -17.10 13.67
C ILE A 478 -0.58 -17.34 14.96
N GLN A 479 -0.30 -18.60 15.28
CA GLN A 479 0.55 -18.93 16.40
C GLN A 479 1.96 -18.43 16.08
N LYS A 480 2.41 -17.34 16.71
CA LYS A 480 3.83 -16.96 16.67
C LYS A 480 4.62 -18.18 17.13
N ALA A 481 5.35 -18.77 16.20
CA ALA A 481 6.23 -19.89 16.52
C ALA A 481 7.18 -19.41 17.63
N SER A 482 6.87 -19.78 18.87
CA SER A 482 7.85 -19.78 19.95
C SER A 482 9.07 -20.51 19.39
N ALA A 483 10.25 -19.90 19.42
CA ALA A 483 11.52 -20.33 18.80
C ALA A 483 11.50 -21.83 18.43
N SER A 484 11.30 -22.07 17.13
CA SER A 484 10.89 -23.32 16.49
C SER A 484 11.40 -24.58 17.24
N PRO A 485 10.51 -25.51 17.61
CA PRO A 485 10.93 -26.91 17.77
C PRO A 485 11.53 -27.28 16.40
N LYS A 486 12.75 -27.81 16.37
CA LYS A 486 13.49 -28.20 15.15
C LYS A 486 12.51 -28.84 14.18
N ALA A 487 12.19 -28.12 13.08
CA ALA A 487 11.26 -28.59 12.05
C ALA A 487 11.56 -30.07 11.78
N THR A 488 10.55 -30.91 11.85
CA THR A 488 10.74 -32.35 11.69
C THR A 488 11.41 -32.60 10.34
N ARG A 489 12.22 -33.65 10.26
CA ARG A 489 12.93 -34.03 9.01
C ARG A 489 11.97 -34.14 7.83
N ALA A 490 10.72 -34.52 8.11
CA ALA A 490 9.62 -34.60 7.13
C ALA A 490 9.14 -33.23 6.64
N ALA A 491 8.92 -32.24 7.52
CA ALA A 491 8.50 -30.90 7.14
C ALA A 491 9.56 -30.22 6.26
N ARG A 492 10.84 -30.33 6.60
CA ARG A 492 11.94 -29.82 5.76
C ARG A 492 12.02 -30.50 4.39
N ALA A 493 11.70 -31.81 4.32
CA ALA A 493 11.66 -32.53 3.06
C ALA A 493 10.50 -32.07 2.18
N PHE A 494 9.34 -31.78 2.77
CA PHE A 494 8.16 -31.26 2.08
C PHE A 494 8.42 -29.83 1.54
N GLU A 495 8.93 -28.91 2.36
CA GLU A 495 9.31 -27.56 1.92
C GLU A 495 10.33 -27.59 0.76
N LYS A 496 11.31 -28.51 0.84
CA LYS A 496 12.28 -28.70 -0.25
C LYS A 496 11.62 -29.20 -1.53
N LEU A 497 10.64 -30.09 -1.42
CA LEU A 497 9.90 -30.62 -2.56
C LEU A 497 9.05 -29.52 -3.21
N LEU A 498 8.38 -28.71 -2.40
CA LEU A 498 7.57 -27.58 -2.87
C LEU A 498 8.45 -26.53 -3.61
N ALA A 499 9.59 -26.18 -3.06
CA ALA A 499 10.56 -25.30 -3.71
C ALA A 499 11.07 -25.84 -5.06
N LEU A 500 11.27 -27.17 -5.17
CA LEU A 500 11.62 -27.83 -6.44
C LEU A 500 10.46 -27.77 -7.44
N GLY A 501 9.20 -27.83 -6.99
CA GLY A 501 8.02 -27.64 -7.82
C GLY A 501 7.98 -26.24 -8.44
N TYR A 502 8.18 -25.19 -7.67
CA TYR A 502 8.27 -23.81 -8.16
C TYR A 502 9.43 -23.62 -9.14
N ARG A 503 10.59 -24.20 -8.86
CA ARG A 503 11.73 -24.20 -9.78
C ARG A 503 11.39 -24.90 -11.10
N LEU A 504 10.64 -26.00 -11.07
CA LEU A 504 10.20 -26.71 -12.27
C LEU A 504 9.32 -25.82 -13.15
N ILE A 505 8.37 -25.08 -12.56
CA ILE A 505 7.53 -24.11 -13.29
C ILE A 505 8.41 -23.04 -13.97
N THR A 506 9.40 -22.51 -13.26
CA THR A 506 10.36 -21.55 -13.85
C THR A 506 11.15 -22.14 -15.02
N VAL A 507 11.55 -23.40 -14.91
CA VAL A 507 12.28 -24.10 -15.98
C VAL A 507 11.34 -24.34 -17.18
N ILE A 508 10.07 -24.70 -16.95
CA ILE A 508 9.08 -24.86 -18.01
C ILE A 508 8.92 -23.56 -18.80
N ARG A 509 8.74 -22.43 -18.13
CA ARG A 509 8.63 -21.10 -18.76
C ARG A 509 9.88 -20.72 -19.59
N LYS A 510 11.07 -21.02 -19.08
CA LYS A 510 12.33 -20.76 -19.82
C LYS A 510 12.51 -21.61 -21.09
N ASN A 511 11.74 -22.67 -21.23
CA ASN A 511 11.74 -23.52 -22.42
C ASN A 511 10.64 -23.15 -23.44
N GLU A 512 9.89 -22.07 -23.20
CA GLU A 512 8.95 -21.50 -24.17
C GLU A 512 9.69 -21.13 -25.46
N GLY A 513 9.19 -21.58 -26.62
CA GLY A 513 9.85 -21.35 -27.91
C GLY A 513 10.95 -22.34 -28.28
N THR A 514 11.25 -23.33 -27.43
CA THR A 514 12.14 -24.44 -27.85
C THR A 514 11.46 -25.43 -28.81
N PRO A 515 12.21 -26.25 -29.58
CA PRO A 515 11.63 -27.18 -30.52
C PRO A 515 10.62 -28.14 -29.91
N ASN A 516 9.48 -28.40 -30.59
CA ASN A 516 8.40 -29.26 -30.11
C ASN A 516 8.87 -30.62 -29.58
N LYS A 517 9.89 -31.22 -30.21
CA LYS A 517 10.42 -32.53 -29.79
C LYS A 517 11.03 -32.48 -28.38
N ASP A 518 11.67 -31.38 -28.01
CA ASP A 518 12.28 -31.20 -26.69
C ASP A 518 11.20 -30.91 -25.67
N LEU A 519 10.19 -30.09 -26.00
CA LEU A 519 9.02 -29.82 -25.16
C LEU A 519 8.22 -31.09 -24.85
N GLU A 520 7.97 -31.93 -25.89
CA GLU A 520 7.28 -33.21 -25.72
C GLU A 520 8.05 -34.21 -24.85
N ARG A 521 9.39 -34.20 -24.94
CA ARG A 521 10.22 -35.01 -24.07
C ARG A 521 10.14 -34.53 -22.65
N PHE A 522 10.27 -33.23 -22.43
CA PHE A 522 10.17 -32.61 -21.10
C PHE A 522 8.80 -32.83 -20.48
N SER A 523 7.72 -32.68 -21.25
CA SER A 523 6.34 -32.96 -20.81
C SER A 523 6.17 -34.40 -20.31
N ARG A 524 6.70 -35.38 -21.04
CA ARG A 524 6.66 -36.80 -20.64
C ARG A 524 7.44 -37.05 -19.34
N ASP A 525 8.58 -36.41 -19.14
CA ASP A 525 9.39 -36.55 -17.92
C ASP A 525 8.64 -35.98 -16.70
N VAL A 526 7.98 -34.82 -16.86
CA VAL A 526 7.14 -34.22 -15.82
C VAL A 526 5.92 -35.08 -15.52
N GLN A 527 5.22 -35.55 -16.56
CA GLN A 527 4.04 -36.42 -16.40
C GLN A 527 4.40 -37.71 -15.66
N SER A 528 5.50 -38.37 -16.05
CA SER A 528 5.99 -39.58 -15.39
C SER A 528 6.33 -39.34 -13.91
N LEU A 529 6.83 -38.13 -13.55
CA LEU A 529 7.09 -37.77 -12.16
C LEU A 529 5.78 -37.60 -11.39
N CYS A 530 4.78 -36.92 -11.98
CA CYS A 530 3.46 -36.75 -11.37
C CYS A 530 2.78 -38.09 -11.14
N ASP A 531 2.68 -38.94 -12.16
CA ASP A 531 2.03 -40.25 -12.09
C ASP A 531 2.68 -41.17 -11.03
N LYS A 532 4.00 -41.08 -10.86
CA LYS A 532 4.72 -41.84 -9.87
C LYS A 532 4.39 -41.48 -8.43
N TRP A 533 4.05 -40.22 -8.16
CA TRP A 533 3.86 -39.69 -6.81
C TRP A 533 2.43 -39.24 -6.52
N ASP A 534 1.53 -39.34 -7.48
CA ASP A 534 0.10 -39.12 -7.26
C ASP A 534 -0.44 -40.25 -6.35
N ARG A 535 -1.03 -39.85 -5.20
CA ARG A 535 -1.56 -40.74 -4.17
C ARG A 535 -3.07 -40.64 -4.04
N THR A 536 -3.76 -40.15 -5.07
CA THR A 536 -5.22 -39.96 -5.03
C THR A 536 -6.01 -41.27 -4.93
N ASP A 537 -5.34 -42.45 -4.98
CA ASP A 537 -5.96 -43.78 -4.86
C ASP A 537 -5.64 -44.53 -3.56
N MET A 538 -5.27 -43.85 -2.46
CA MET A 538 -5.13 -44.48 -1.15
C MET A 538 -6.15 -43.98 -0.14
#